data_18cbbe3e404485034bd07861b47f7d93
#
_entry.id   18cbbe3e404485034bd07861b47f7d93
#
_cell.length_a   1.000
_cell.length_b   1.000
_cell.length_c   1.000
_cell.angle_alpha   90.00
_cell.angle_beta   90.00
_cell.angle_gamma   90.00
#
_symmetry.space_group_name_H-M   'P 1'
#
loop_
_entity.id
_entity.type
_entity.pdbx_description
1 polymer ?
#
loop_
_entity_poly.entity_id
_entity_poly.type
_entity_poly.pdbx_seq_one_letter_code
_entity_poly.pdbx_strand_id
1 'polypeptide(L)'
;MIRIEKAQKEQATVIARLIMEAMNHECCQWFAGPNHSLEDFHQLITSLVEREDSQYSYLNTIVAITDTNEIAGICVSYDGAKLKELRQTFINGALAAFGRDFSDMNDETAAGELYIDSLCVNHTFRRRGLAKQLLEATIEKGRKMNLPTGLLVDTGNPQAERLYHRVGFVHIDDNQWGGHMMKHLQKQLR
;
A
#
# COMPACT_ATOMS: atom_id res chain seq x y z
N MET A 1 -2.39 21.35 12.53
CA MET A 1 -1.07 20.65 12.41
C MET A 1 -1.32 19.25 11.88
N ILE A 2 -0.34 18.58 11.23
CA ILE A 2 -0.50 17.17 10.80
C ILE A 2 0.58 16.35 11.49
N ARG A 3 0.20 15.20 12.04
CA ARG A 3 1.10 14.24 12.70
C ARG A 3 1.19 12.97 11.87
N ILE A 4 2.36 12.32 11.90
CA ILE A 4 2.55 10.98 11.33
C ILE A 4 2.58 9.98 12.50
N GLU A 5 1.68 9.02 12.49
CA GLU A 5 1.56 8.04 13.57
C GLU A 5 1.13 6.67 13.06
N LYS A 6 1.17 5.66 13.93
CA LYS A 6 0.66 4.32 13.60
C LYS A 6 -0.85 4.35 13.49
N ALA A 7 -1.39 3.62 12.51
CA ALA A 7 -2.83 3.49 12.37
C ALA A 7 -3.47 2.73 13.55
N GLN A 8 -4.76 2.99 13.75
CA GLN A 8 -5.61 2.31 14.72
C GLN A 8 -6.69 1.51 13.98
N LYS A 9 -7.15 0.42 14.58
CA LYS A 9 -8.15 -0.48 13.98
C LYS A 9 -9.44 0.25 13.59
N GLU A 10 -9.87 1.20 14.39
CA GLU A 10 -11.09 2.00 14.19
C GLU A 10 -11.04 2.89 12.95
N GLN A 11 -9.83 3.09 12.38
CA GLN A 11 -9.60 3.88 11.17
C GLN A 11 -9.74 3.05 9.88
N ALA A 12 -10.04 1.75 9.98
CA ALA A 12 -10.00 0.79 8.88
C ALA A 12 -10.83 1.21 7.67
N THR A 13 -12.03 1.72 7.86
CA THR A 13 -12.92 2.16 6.77
C THR A 13 -12.28 3.25 5.90
N VAL A 14 -11.64 4.25 6.52
CA VAL A 14 -10.98 5.35 5.80
C VAL A 14 -9.68 4.86 5.16
N ILE A 15 -8.90 4.05 5.87
CA ILE A 15 -7.67 3.45 5.35
C ILE A 15 -7.97 2.61 4.10
N ALA A 16 -9.02 1.78 4.14
CA ALA A 16 -9.45 0.97 2.99
C ALA A 16 -9.78 1.81 1.75
N ARG A 17 -10.48 2.95 1.91
CA ARG A 17 -10.74 3.87 0.80
C ARG A 17 -9.46 4.41 0.18
N LEU A 18 -8.49 4.81 0.99
CA LEU A 18 -7.21 5.33 0.51
C LEU A 18 -6.32 4.24 -0.12
N ILE A 19 -6.41 2.98 0.34
CA ILE A 19 -5.79 1.83 -0.32
C ILE A 19 -6.40 1.65 -1.72
N MET A 20 -7.72 1.71 -1.86
CA MET A 20 -8.39 1.60 -3.14
C MET A 20 -8.02 2.73 -4.11
N GLU A 21 -7.84 3.95 -3.61
CA GLU A 21 -7.31 5.07 -4.42
C GLU A 21 -5.87 4.81 -4.89
N ALA A 22 -5.02 4.23 -4.04
CA ALA A 22 -3.65 3.85 -4.41
C ALA A 22 -3.62 2.75 -5.47
N MET A 23 -4.53 1.75 -5.37
CA MET A 23 -4.69 0.67 -6.35
C MET A 23 -5.29 1.15 -7.67
N ASN A 24 -6.03 2.21 -7.69
CA ASN A 24 -7.02 2.74 -8.64
C ASN A 24 -8.34 1.90 -8.73
N HIS A 25 -9.41 2.57 -9.12
CA HIS A 25 -10.75 1.96 -9.12
C HIS A 25 -10.92 0.88 -10.19
N GLU A 26 -10.22 0.97 -11.32
CA GLU A 26 -10.25 -0.05 -12.37
C GLU A 26 -9.65 -1.37 -11.87
N CYS A 27 -8.51 -1.29 -11.20
CA CYS A 27 -7.88 -2.45 -10.55
C CYS A 27 -8.79 -3.06 -9.47
N CYS A 28 -9.39 -2.22 -8.61
CA CYS A 28 -10.34 -2.68 -7.59
C CYS A 28 -11.55 -3.40 -8.21
N GLN A 29 -12.11 -2.84 -9.29
CA GLN A 29 -13.24 -3.45 -10.00
C GLN A 29 -12.84 -4.77 -10.67
N TRP A 30 -11.61 -4.85 -11.19
CA TRP A 30 -11.09 -6.10 -11.76
C TRP A 30 -11.02 -7.21 -10.69
N PHE A 31 -10.57 -6.89 -9.47
CA PHE A 31 -10.55 -7.84 -8.36
C PHE A 31 -11.96 -8.27 -7.93
N ALA A 32 -12.90 -7.34 -7.82
CA ALA A 32 -14.28 -7.63 -7.44
C ALA A 32 -15.01 -8.45 -8.51
N GLY A 33 -14.65 -8.27 -9.78
CA GLY A 33 -15.33 -8.90 -10.91
C GLY A 33 -16.60 -8.16 -11.33
N PRO A 34 -17.26 -8.64 -12.41
CA PRO A 34 -18.37 -7.91 -13.03
C PRO A 34 -19.68 -7.91 -12.22
N ASN A 35 -19.82 -8.83 -11.27
CA ASN A 35 -21.05 -9.02 -10.50
C ASN A 35 -21.03 -8.34 -9.13
N HIS A 36 -19.95 -7.64 -8.78
CA HIS A 36 -19.75 -6.97 -7.50
C HIS A 36 -19.36 -5.52 -7.70
N SER A 37 -19.71 -4.69 -6.72
CA SER A 37 -19.45 -3.25 -6.74
C SER A 37 -18.10 -2.88 -6.11
N LEU A 38 -17.67 -1.63 -6.32
CA LEU A 38 -16.53 -1.06 -5.58
C LEU A 38 -16.82 -0.99 -4.07
N GLU A 39 -18.07 -0.88 -3.65
CA GLU A 39 -18.43 -0.90 -2.24
C GLU A 39 -18.27 -2.30 -1.64
N ASP A 40 -18.59 -3.37 -2.40
CA ASP A 40 -18.31 -4.74 -1.94
C ASP A 40 -16.80 -4.97 -1.79
N PHE A 41 -15.99 -4.43 -2.71
CA PHE A 41 -14.54 -4.48 -2.60
C PHE A 41 -14.03 -3.67 -1.40
N HIS A 42 -14.61 -2.48 -1.16
CA HIS A 42 -14.28 -1.66 0.02
C HIS A 42 -14.58 -2.39 1.32
N GLN A 43 -15.69 -3.12 1.42
CA GLN A 43 -16.02 -3.93 2.59
C GLN A 43 -14.98 -5.03 2.82
N LEU A 44 -14.53 -5.72 1.75
CA LEU A 44 -13.45 -6.70 1.84
C LEU A 44 -12.16 -6.07 2.36
N ILE A 45 -11.69 -4.98 1.75
CA ILE A 45 -10.45 -4.32 2.17
C ILE A 45 -10.57 -3.79 3.62
N THR A 46 -11.72 -3.23 4.01
CA THR A 46 -11.95 -2.79 5.39
C THR A 46 -11.75 -3.96 6.38
N SER A 47 -12.35 -5.11 6.09
CA SER A 47 -12.19 -6.30 6.93
C SER A 47 -10.73 -6.78 7.02
N LEU A 48 -9.95 -6.63 5.94
CA LEU A 48 -8.53 -6.98 5.91
C LEU A 48 -7.67 -5.97 6.67
N VAL A 49 -8.03 -4.68 6.66
CA VAL A 49 -7.34 -3.65 7.46
C VAL A 49 -7.54 -3.89 8.96
N GLU A 50 -8.71 -4.35 9.39
CA GLU A 50 -9.02 -4.67 10.78
C GLU A 50 -8.27 -5.88 11.34
N ARG A 51 -7.68 -6.72 10.45
CA ARG A 51 -6.93 -7.93 10.83
C ARG A 51 -5.49 -7.60 11.15
N GLU A 52 -4.86 -8.45 11.96
CA GLU A 52 -3.43 -8.35 12.30
C GLU A 52 -2.53 -9.15 11.33
N ASP A 53 -3.11 -10.13 10.63
CA ASP A 53 -2.43 -11.10 9.75
C ASP A 53 -2.63 -10.82 8.24
N SER A 54 -3.03 -9.61 7.89
CA SER A 54 -3.23 -9.16 6.50
C SER A 54 -2.10 -8.27 6.03
N GLN A 55 -1.78 -8.31 4.73
CA GLN A 55 -0.89 -7.32 4.12
C GLN A 55 -1.41 -5.89 4.32
N TYR A 56 -2.72 -5.69 4.31
CA TYR A 56 -3.39 -4.40 4.50
C TYR A 56 -3.65 -4.04 5.97
N SER A 57 -3.20 -4.85 6.92
CA SER A 57 -3.41 -4.64 8.36
C SER A 57 -3.14 -3.20 8.80
N TYR A 58 -3.95 -2.68 9.72
CA TYR A 58 -3.68 -1.41 10.41
C TYR A 58 -2.28 -1.42 11.09
N LEU A 59 -1.78 -2.59 11.51
CA LEU A 59 -0.42 -2.73 12.08
C LEU A 59 0.69 -2.46 11.06
N ASN A 60 0.41 -2.63 9.77
CA ASN A 60 1.32 -2.35 8.67
C ASN A 60 1.20 -0.90 8.15
N THR A 61 0.25 -0.13 8.70
CA THR A 61 -0.12 1.19 8.20
C THR A 61 0.36 2.31 9.10
N ILE A 62 0.94 3.34 8.52
CA ILE A 62 1.12 4.65 9.15
C ILE A 62 0.18 5.65 8.50
N VAL A 63 -0.30 6.61 9.29
CA VAL A 63 -1.26 7.63 8.85
C VAL A 63 -0.69 9.03 9.05
N ALA A 64 -1.03 9.94 8.14
CA ALA A 64 -0.93 11.37 8.35
C ALA A 64 -2.29 11.85 8.85
N ILE A 65 -2.36 12.35 10.09
CA ILE A 65 -3.61 12.71 10.76
C ILE A 65 -3.61 14.18 11.20
N THR A 66 -4.74 14.84 11.02
CA THR A 66 -4.95 16.25 11.42
C THR A 66 -5.24 16.39 12.91
N ASP A 67 -5.22 17.61 13.41
CA ASP A 67 -5.63 17.92 14.80
C ASP A 67 -7.10 17.59 15.09
N THR A 68 -7.92 17.50 14.05
CA THR A 68 -9.33 17.07 14.12
C THR A 68 -9.53 15.58 13.92
N ASN A 69 -8.45 14.78 13.97
CA ASN A 69 -8.43 13.34 13.78
C ASN A 69 -8.88 12.86 12.37
N GLU A 70 -8.81 13.74 11.36
CA GLU A 70 -9.06 13.36 9.97
C GLU A 70 -7.79 12.74 9.36
N ILE A 71 -7.92 11.61 8.65
CA ILE A 71 -6.81 10.97 7.95
C ILE A 71 -6.54 11.69 6.64
N ALA A 72 -5.40 12.35 6.56
CA ALA A 72 -4.95 13.07 5.38
C ALA A 72 -4.17 12.21 4.38
N GLY A 73 -3.65 11.05 4.81
CA GLY A 73 -2.93 10.12 3.96
C GLY A 73 -2.46 8.88 4.72
N ILE A 74 -2.04 7.88 3.96
CA ILE A 74 -1.59 6.58 4.46
C ILE A 74 -0.33 6.11 3.75
N CYS A 75 0.45 5.25 4.42
CA CYS A 75 1.46 4.40 3.81
C CYS A 75 1.39 3.01 4.44
N VAL A 76 1.11 2.00 3.63
CA VAL A 76 1.06 0.59 4.04
C VAL A 76 2.38 -0.07 3.67
N SER A 77 3.04 -0.72 4.64
CA SER A 77 4.34 -1.35 4.40
C SER A 77 4.56 -2.56 5.31
N TYR A 78 5.14 -3.62 4.77
CA TYR A 78 5.46 -4.85 5.50
C TYR A 78 6.79 -5.44 5.01
N ASP A 79 7.37 -6.33 5.81
CA ASP A 79 8.54 -7.12 5.42
C ASP A 79 8.20 -7.98 4.20
N GLY A 80 8.92 -7.80 3.10
CA GLY A 80 8.70 -8.55 1.85
C GLY A 80 8.81 -10.07 2.02
N ALA A 81 9.58 -10.54 3.02
CA ALA A 81 9.65 -11.95 3.36
C ALA A 81 8.29 -12.55 3.78
N LYS A 82 7.36 -11.72 4.24
CA LYS A 82 6.03 -12.11 4.72
C LYS A 82 4.94 -12.03 3.65
N LEU A 83 5.27 -11.65 2.42
CA LEU A 83 4.28 -11.43 1.36
C LEU A 83 3.28 -12.59 1.25
N LYS A 84 3.76 -13.82 1.10
CA LYS A 84 2.88 -14.99 0.85
C LYS A 84 1.97 -15.30 2.02
N GLU A 85 2.48 -15.17 3.24
CA GLU A 85 1.71 -15.35 4.46
C GLU A 85 0.60 -14.29 4.58
N LEU A 86 0.96 -13.02 4.44
CA LEU A 86 0.03 -11.89 4.60
C LEU A 86 -1.00 -11.82 3.47
N ARG A 87 -0.60 -12.14 2.23
CA ARG A 87 -1.49 -12.15 1.06
C ARG A 87 -2.57 -13.23 1.14
N GLN A 88 -2.33 -14.31 1.87
CA GLN A 88 -3.28 -15.40 1.97
C GLN A 88 -4.65 -14.95 2.48
N THR A 89 -4.70 -13.94 3.34
CA THR A 89 -5.95 -13.36 3.83
C THR A 89 -6.75 -12.67 2.71
N PHE A 90 -6.05 -11.97 1.81
CA PHE A 90 -6.69 -11.37 0.63
C PHE A 90 -7.20 -12.44 -0.34
N ILE A 91 -6.39 -13.45 -0.65
CA ILE A 91 -6.77 -14.56 -1.55
C ILE A 91 -8.03 -15.25 -1.01
N ASN A 92 -8.03 -15.63 0.26
CA ASN A 92 -9.17 -16.28 0.90
C ASN A 92 -10.41 -15.36 0.94
N GLY A 93 -10.21 -14.08 1.25
CA GLY A 93 -11.28 -13.10 1.30
C GLY A 93 -11.92 -12.85 -0.06
N ALA A 94 -11.13 -12.71 -1.11
CA ALA A 94 -11.63 -12.51 -2.48
C ALA A 94 -12.36 -13.77 -3.01
N LEU A 95 -11.84 -14.96 -2.70
CA LEU A 95 -12.52 -16.20 -3.05
C LEU A 95 -13.88 -16.31 -2.35
N ALA A 96 -13.94 -16.01 -1.06
CA ALA A 96 -15.17 -16.06 -0.28
C ALA A 96 -16.19 -14.98 -0.70
N ALA A 97 -15.74 -13.74 -0.93
CA ALA A 97 -16.61 -12.61 -1.22
C ALA A 97 -17.06 -12.58 -2.70
N PHE A 98 -16.17 -12.95 -3.64
CA PHE A 98 -16.37 -12.74 -5.06
C PHE A 98 -16.32 -14.02 -5.89
N GLY A 99 -15.97 -15.17 -5.29
CA GLY A 99 -15.75 -16.41 -6.00
C GLY A 99 -14.55 -16.39 -6.94
N ARG A 100 -13.58 -15.48 -6.69
CA ARG A 100 -12.40 -15.29 -7.54
C ARG A 100 -11.15 -15.76 -6.83
N ASP A 101 -10.43 -16.68 -7.47
CA ASP A 101 -9.15 -17.20 -7.00
C ASP A 101 -7.99 -16.38 -7.57
N PHE A 102 -7.17 -15.84 -6.68
CA PHE A 102 -5.96 -15.06 -6.99
C PHE A 102 -4.68 -15.74 -6.46
N SER A 103 -4.71 -17.06 -6.26
CA SER A 103 -3.55 -17.83 -5.75
C SER A 103 -2.32 -17.76 -6.67
N ASP A 104 -2.53 -17.54 -7.97
CA ASP A 104 -1.48 -17.47 -8.99
C ASP A 104 -0.98 -16.04 -9.27
N MET A 105 -1.29 -15.06 -8.41
CA MET A 105 -0.78 -13.68 -8.57
C MET A 105 0.74 -13.62 -8.53
N ASN A 106 1.31 -12.76 -9.40
CA ASN A 106 2.73 -12.43 -9.35
C ASN A 106 3.13 -11.86 -7.99
N ASP A 107 4.36 -12.15 -7.56
CA ASP A 107 4.91 -11.56 -6.35
C ASP A 107 5.37 -10.12 -6.61
N GLU A 108 4.89 -9.17 -5.83
CA GLU A 108 5.29 -7.75 -5.92
C GLU A 108 6.57 -7.45 -5.15
N THR A 109 7.00 -8.33 -4.24
CA THR A 109 8.20 -8.17 -3.42
C THR A 109 8.74 -9.53 -2.99
N ALA A 110 9.88 -9.51 -2.32
CA ALA A 110 10.53 -10.69 -1.74
C ALA A 110 11.27 -10.32 -0.44
N ALA A 111 11.86 -11.31 0.21
CA ALA A 111 12.74 -11.09 1.36
C ALA A 111 13.89 -10.13 1.00
N GLY A 112 14.26 -9.27 1.96
CA GLY A 112 15.37 -8.34 1.83
C GLY A 112 14.97 -6.88 1.73
N GLU A 113 13.69 -6.56 1.83
CA GLU A 113 13.21 -5.18 1.88
C GLU A 113 11.97 -5.00 2.76
N LEU A 114 11.79 -3.80 3.28
CA LEU A 114 10.48 -3.31 3.73
C LEU A 114 9.73 -2.83 2.50
N TYR A 115 8.69 -3.55 2.11
CA TYR A 115 7.92 -3.22 0.91
C TYR A 115 6.80 -2.23 1.21
N ILE A 116 6.72 -1.16 0.42
CA ILE A 116 5.58 -0.23 0.42
C ILE A 116 4.56 -0.74 -0.58
N ASP A 117 3.44 -1.23 -0.06
CA ASP A 117 2.31 -1.72 -0.84
C ASP A 117 1.43 -0.58 -1.36
N SER A 118 1.08 0.37 -0.48
CA SER A 118 0.18 1.46 -0.82
C SER A 118 0.64 2.77 -0.20
N LEU A 119 0.65 3.83 -1.02
CA LEU A 119 0.88 5.22 -0.60
C LEU A 119 -0.21 6.09 -1.20
N CYS A 120 -1.01 6.74 -0.37
CA CYS A 120 -2.05 7.64 -0.84
C CYS A 120 -2.16 8.87 0.07
N VAL A 121 -2.34 10.04 -0.55
CA VAL A 121 -2.72 11.28 0.13
C VAL A 121 -4.10 11.68 -0.35
N ASN A 122 -5.02 11.85 0.59
CA ASN A 122 -6.38 12.32 0.32
C ASN A 122 -6.33 13.62 -0.51
N HIS A 123 -7.15 13.70 -1.54
CA HIS A 123 -7.11 14.77 -2.54
C HIS A 123 -7.16 16.18 -1.93
N THR A 124 -7.91 16.38 -0.83
CA THR A 124 -8.03 17.67 -0.12
C THR A 124 -6.73 18.10 0.57
N PHE A 125 -5.80 17.17 0.80
CA PHE A 125 -4.54 17.40 1.49
C PHE A 125 -3.31 17.31 0.57
N ARG A 126 -3.49 17.10 -0.72
CA ARG A 126 -2.38 17.02 -1.69
C ARG A 126 -1.60 18.33 -1.79
N ARG A 127 -0.38 18.26 -2.34
CA ARG A 127 0.55 19.38 -2.53
C ARG A 127 1.02 20.08 -1.24
N ARG A 128 0.92 19.37 -0.09
CA ARG A 128 1.41 19.83 1.22
C ARG A 128 2.62 19.06 1.73
N GLY A 129 3.28 18.28 0.85
CA GLY A 129 4.45 17.48 1.21
C GLY A 129 4.17 16.21 2.02
N LEU A 130 2.91 15.81 2.21
CA LEU A 130 2.55 14.69 3.07
C LEU A 130 3.04 13.34 2.55
N ALA A 131 3.02 13.11 1.22
CA ALA A 131 3.55 11.88 0.64
C ALA A 131 5.05 11.71 0.98
N LYS A 132 5.82 12.80 0.93
CA LYS A 132 7.23 12.78 1.34
C LYS A 132 7.37 12.43 2.83
N GLN A 133 6.59 13.05 3.72
CA GLN A 133 6.64 12.76 5.15
C GLN A 133 6.28 11.30 5.47
N LEU A 134 5.26 10.75 4.82
CA LEU A 134 4.88 9.34 4.94
C LEU A 134 6.00 8.40 4.46
N LEU A 135 6.64 8.72 3.32
CA LEU A 135 7.78 7.97 2.81
C LEU A 135 8.98 8.02 3.77
N GLU A 136 9.33 9.20 4.28
CA GLU A 136 10.43 9.37 5.22
C GLU A 136 10.20 8.58 6.52
N ALA A 137 8.97 8.58 7.05
CA ALA A 137 8.62 7.80 8.23
C ALA A 137 8.69 6.28 7.94
N THR A 138 8.31 5.85 6.74
CA THR A 138 8.40 4.44 6.32
C THR A 138 9.86 4.03 6.11
N ILE A 139 10.69 4.88 5.54
CA ILE A 139 12.14 4.63 5.41
C ILE A 139 12.78 4.47 6.80
N GLU A 140 12.38 5.29 7.76
CA GLU A 140 12.86 5.17 9.14
C GLU A 140 12.38 3.86 9.80
N LYS A 141 11.16 3.39 9.50
CA LYS A 141 10.69 2.05 9.89
C LYS A 141 11.61 0.97 9.30
N GLY A 142 11.96 1.05 8.01
CA GLY A 142 12.89 0.14 7.35
C GLY A 142 14.27 0.13 8.00
N ARG A 143 14.81 1.31 8.32
CA ARG A 143 16.10 1.42 9.03
C ARG A 143 16.10 0.70 10.38
N LYS A 144 15.04 0.86 11.16
CA LYS A 144 14.88 0.17 12.45
C LYS A 144 14.80 -1.36 12.31
N MET A 145 14.33 -1.83 11.16
CA MET A 145 14.29 -3.27 10.82
C MET A 145 15.57 -3.76 10.14
N ASN A 146 16.53 -2.86 9.87
CA ASN A 146 17.73 -3.12 9.08
C ASN A 146 17.40 -3.62 7.66
N LEU A 147 16.36 -3.07 7.06
CA LEU A 147 15.89 -3.38 5.71
C LEU A 147 15.89 -2.11 4.85
N PRO A 148 16.39 -2.15 3.61
CA PRO A 148 16.11 -1.11 2.62
C PRO A 148 14.59 -1.04 2.38
N THR A 149 14.09 0.11 1.92
CA THR A 149 12.67 0.30 1.64
C THR A 149 12.43 0.21 0.14
N GLY A 150 11.57 -0.70 -0.30
CA GLY A 150 11.25 -0.94 -1.71
C GLY A 150 9.80 -0.66 -2.07
N LEU A 151 9.52 -0.46 -3.35
CA LEU A 151 8.19 -0.31 -3.91
C LEU A 151 8.17 -0.64 -5.40
N LEU A 152 6.98 -0.92 -5.93
CA LEU A 152 6.73 -0.95 -7.36
C LEU A 152 6.02 0.32 -7.82
N VAL A 153 6.43 0.87 -8.95
CA VAL A 153 5.74 1.97 -9.61
C VAL A 153 5.43 1.61 -11.05
N ASP A 154 4.18 1.83 -11.46
CA ASP A 154 3.76 1.61 -12.85
C ASP A 154 4.53 2.55 -13.79
N THR A 155 5.04 2.01 -14.90
CA THR A 155 5.73 2.80 -15.94
C THR A 155 4.85 3.91 -16.52
N GLY A 156 3.53 3.76 -16.43
CA GLY A 156 2.54 4.77 -16.79
C GLY A 156 2.34 5.90 -15.77
N ASN A 157 3.03 5.84 -14.61
CA ASN A 157 2.92 6.86 -13.55
C ASN A 157 4.23 7.63 -13.30
N PRO A 158 4.71 8.45 -14.28
CA PRO A 158 5.97 9.17 -14.15
C PRO A 158 5.94 10.24 -13.04
N GLN A 159 4.77 10.69 -12.61
CA GLN A 159 4.64 11.66 -11.53
C GLN A 159 5.00 11.03 -10.18
N ALA A 160 4.53 9.83 -9.91
CA ALA A 160 4.90 9.08 -8.70
C ALA A 160 6.39 8.72 -8.73
N GLU A 161 6.90 8.23 -9.86
CA GLU A 161 8.32 7.92 -10.03
C GLU A 161 9.22 9.11 -9.68
N ARG A 162 8.88 10.33 -10.19
CA ARG A 162 9.62 11.55 -9.85
C ARG A 162 9.60 11.88 -8.35
N LEU A 163 8.49 11.61 -7.66
CA LEU A 163 8.42 11.79 -6.20
C LEU A 163 9.38 10.83 -5.50
N TYR A 164 9.38 9.56 -5.87
CA TYR A 164 10.25 8.55 -5.27
C TYR A 164 11.73 8.87 -5.48
N HIS A 165 12.12 9.26 -6.69
CA HIS A 165 13.51 9.69 -6.97
C HIS A 165 13.92 10.90 -6.12
N ARG A 166 13.04 11.90 -5.92
CA ARG A 166 13.34 13.05 -5.05
C ARG A 166 13.54 12.66 -3.58
N VAL A 167 12.93 11.58 -3.13
CA VAL A 167 13.13 11.03 -1.77
C VAL A 167 14.37 10.15 -1.70
N GLY A 168 14.94 9.81 -2.86
CA GLY A 168 16.19 9.06 -2.98
C GLY A 168 16.02 7.57 -3.22
N PHE A 169 14.86 7.16 -3.72
CA PHE A 169 14.70 5.82 -4.30
C PHE A 169 15.43 5.76 -5.64
N VAL A 170 16.03 4.62 -5.92
CA VAL A 170 16.72 4.33 -7.18
C VAL A 170 16.14 3.09 -7.82
N HIS A 171 16.18 3.03 -9.15
CA HIS A 171 15.73 1.86 -9.91
C HIS A 171 16.67 0.67 -9.65
N ILE A 172 16.10 -0.49 -9.34
CA ILE A 172 16.82 -1.74 -9.09
C ILE A 172 16.63 -2.70 -10.26
N ASP A 173 15.38 -3.01 -10.58
CA ASP A 173 15.00 -3.88 -11.68
C ASP A 173 13.57 -3.59 -12.16
N ASP A 174 13.12 -4.31 -13.16
CA ASP A 174 11.75 -4.26 -13.64
C ASP A 174 11.00 -5.50 -13.17
N ASN A 175 9.71 -5.31 -12.86
CA ASN A 175 8.81 -6.35 -12.44
C ASN A 175 7.54 -6.32 -13.29
N GLN A 176 6.81 -7.41 -13.32
CA GLN A 176 5.50 -7.48 -13.94
C GLN A 176 4.47 -7.83 -12.88
N TRP A 177 3.47 -6.96 -12.70
CA TRP A 177 2.39 -7.20 -11.76
C TRP A 177 1.06 -6.75 -12.33
N GLY A 178 0.01 -7.58 -12.16
CA GLY A 178 -1.32 -7.26 -12.66
C GLY A 178 -1.41 -7.04 -14.17
N GLY A 179 -0.49 -7.62 -14.96
CA GLY A 179 -0.42 -7.41 -16.40
C GLY A 179 0.29 -6.12 -16.83
N HIS A 180 0.80 -5.33 -15.89
CA HIS A 180 1.52 -4.08 -16.14
C HIS A 180 3.02 -4.23 -15.90
N MET A 181 3.82 -3.50 -16.70
CA MET A 181 5.24 -3.34 -16.43
C MET A 181 5.44 -2.34 -15.30
N MET A 182 6.16 -2.77 -14.28
CA MET A 182 6.46 -2.01 -13.07
C MET A 182 7.96 -1.81 -12.95
N LYS A 183 8.38 -0.64 -12.44
CA LYS A 183 9.75 -0.43 -11.98
C LYS A 183 9.83 -0.72 -10.51
N HIS A 184 10.75 -1.58 -10.10
CA HIS A 184 11.11 -1.77 -8.71
C HIS A 184 12.12 -0.70 -8.31
N LEU A 185 11.73 0.15 -7.39
CA LEU A 185 12.55 1.20 -6.84
C LEU A 185 12.88 0.88 -5.38
N GLN A 186 14.11 1.21 -4.96
CA GLN A 186 14.52 0.93 -3.58
C GLN A 186 15.31 2.11 -3.00
N LYS A 187 15.04 2.44 -1.75
CA LYS A 187 15.83 3.35 -0.93
C LYS A 187 16.74 2.53 -0.03
N GLN A 188 18.03 2.64 -0.26
CA GLN A 188 19.06 1.94 0.51
C GLN A 188 19.16 2.48 1.95
N LEU A 189 19.77 1.69 2.84
CA LEU A 189 19.91 2.00 4.28
C LEU A 189 20.81 3.21 4.59
N ARG A 190 21.51 3.74 3.60
CA ARG A 190 22.43 4.90 3.75
C ARG A 190 21.68 6.20 3.64
#